data_0a355078c0afed2c3afd770b11822cab
#
_entry.id   0a355078c0afed2c3afd770b11822cab
#
_cell.length_a   1.000
_cell.length_b   1.000
_cell.length_c   1.000
_cell.angle_alpha   90.00
_cell.angle_beta   90.00
_cell.angle_gamma   90.00
#
_symmetry.space_group_name_H-M   'P 1'
#
loop_
_entity.id
_entity.type
_entity.pdbx_description
1 polymer ?
#
loop_
_entity_poly.entity_id
_entity_poly.type
_entity_poly.pdbx_seq_one_letter_code
_entity_poly.pdbx_strand_id
1 'polypeptide(L)' 'MNSNIEPLAREMAERICRRGGMAEGEIPGWVTLHWQCAAAMMEAGVMDEQGDWIANKDRRLGIEAYRERLQLAR' A
#
# COMPACT_ATOMS: atom_id res chain seq x y z
N MET A 1 -14.22 -9.56 4.24
CA MET A 1 -13.98 -9.38 2.80
C MET A 1 -13.42 -8.02 2.52
N ASN A 2 -12.33 -7.99 1.83
CA ASN A 2 -11.61 -6.74 1.59
C ASN A 2 -11.80 -6.21 0.18
N SER A 3 -13.01 -6.41 -0.38
CA SER A 3 -13.32 -5.97 -1.73
C SER A 3 -13.17 -4.46 -1.90
N ASN A 4 -13.29 -3.69 -0.79
CA ASN A 4 -13.19 -2.25 -0.82
C ASN A 4 -11.80 -1.70 -0.52
N ILE A 5 -10.83 -2.59 -0.25
CA ILE A 5 -9.48 -2.14 0.09
C ILE A 5 -8.76 -1.55 -1.12
N GLU A 6 -9.08 -2.01 -2.32
CA GLU A 6 -8.37 -1.55 -3.52
C GLU A 6 -8.49 -0.04 -3.74
N PRO A 7 -9.69 0.58 -3.71
CA PRO A 7 -9.77 2.03 -3.89
C PRO A 7 -8.98 2.80 -2.83
N LEU A 8 -9.07 2.36 -1.59
CA LEU A 8 -8.35 2.99 -0.49
C LEU A 8 -6.84 2.82 -0.65
N ALA A 9 -6.40 1.62 -1.02
CA ALA A 9 -4.98 1.35 -1.22
C ALA A 9 -4.40 2.11 -2.39
N ARG A 10 -5.16 2.27 -3.48
CA ARG A 10 -4.73 3.06 -4.63
C ARG A 10 -4.58 4.53 -4.27
N GLU A 11 -5.55 5.06 -3.53
CA GLU A 11 -5.49 6.44 -3.06
C GLU A 11 -4.30 6.65 -2.14
N MET A 12 -4.05 5.71 -1.25
CA MET A 12 -2.90 5.73 -0.36
C MET A 12 -1.59 5.73 -1.14
N ALA A 13 -1.49 4.86 -2.16
CA ALA A 13 -0.31 4.77 -2.99
C ALA A 13 -0.03 6.11 -3.71
N GLU A 14 -1.08 6.78 -4.19
CA GLU A 14 -0.93 8.11 -4.78
C GLU A 14 -0.36 9.12 -3.80
N ARG A 15 -0.85 9.12 -2.57
CA ARG A 15 -0.35 10.03 -1.54
C ARG A 15 1.11 9.80 -1.25
N ILE A 16 1.51 8.54 -1.16
CA ILE A 16 2.91 8.18 -0.92
C ILE A 16 3.79 8.68 -2.06
N CYS A 17 3.35 8.50 -3.30
CA CYS A 17 4.08 8.95 -4.47
C CYS A 17 4.28 10.46 -4.46
N ARG A 18 3.21 11.21 -4.19
CA ARG A 18 3.28 12.68 -4.17
C ARG A 18 4.18 13.17 -3.04
N ARG A 19 4.08 12.54 -1.88
CA ARG A 19 4.92 12.89 -0.73
C ARG A 19 6.39 12.66 -1.05
N GLY A 20 6.69 11.62 -1.84
CA GLY A 20 8.05 11.30 -2.26
C GLY A 20 8.57 12.14 -3.41
N GLY A 21 7.75 13.02 -3.98
CA GLY A 21 8.16 13.90 -5.08
C GLY A 21 8.08 13.28 -6.46
N MET A 22 7.33 12.20 -6.61
CA MET A 22 7.17 11.57 -7.92
C MET A 22 6.39 12.46 -8.88
N ALA A 23 6.80 12.48 -10.15
CA ALA A 23 6.10 13.27 -11.17
C ALA A 23 4.68 12.75 -11.36
N GLU A 24 3.71 13.68 -11.51
CA GLU A 24 2.30 13.29 -11.62
C GLU A 24 2.03 12.31 -12.75
N GLY A 25 2.74 12.44 -13.87
CA GLY A 25 2.56 11.53 -15.00
C GLY A 25 3.01 10.11 -14.74
N GLU A 26 3.86 9.89 -13.74
CA GLU A 26 4.36 8.57 -13.39
C GLU A 26 3.52 7.88 -12.32
N ILE A 27 2.73 8.64 -11.57
CA ILE A 27 1.98 8.13 -10.44
C ILE A 27 0.97 7.03 -10.85
N PRO A 28 0.14 7.22 -11.89
CA PRO A 28 -0.84 6.18 -12.24
C PRO A 28 -0.20 4.83 -12.54
N GLY A 29 0.92 4.82 -13.25
CA GLY A 29 1.62 3.58 -13.56
C GLY A 29 2.17 2.91 -12.32
N TRP A 30 2.77 3.69 -11.43
CA TRP A 30 3.31 3.17 -10.19
C TRP A 30 2.19 2.59 -9.31
N VAL A 31 1.07 3.30 -9.21
CA VAL A 31 -0.08 2.85 -8.42
C VAL A 31 -0.62 1.53 -8.95
N THR A 32 -0.74 1.42 -10.28
CA THR A 32 -1.22 0.18 -10.91
C THR A 32 -0.33 -1.01 -10.55
N LEU A 33 0.98 -0.80 -10.50
CA LEU A 33 1.93 -1.87 -10.20
C LEU A 33 2.03 -2.18 -8.71
N HIS A 34 1.83 -1.19 -7.84
CA HIS A 34 2.21 -1.32 -6.43
C HIS A 34 1.10 -1.06 -5.40
N TRP A 35 -0.14 -0.84 -5.83
CA TRP A 35 -1.22 -0.59 -4.87
C TRP A 35 -1.38 -1.75 -3.89
N GLN A 36 -1.04 -2.97 -4.29
CA GLN A 36 -1.15 -4.13 -3.40
C GLN A 36 -0.18 -4.06 -2.24
N CYS A 37 0.94 -3.38 -2.41
CA CYS A 37 1.87 -3.14 -1.31
C CYS A 37 1.19 -2.29 -0.24
N ALA A 38 0.54 -1.19 -0.65
CA ALA A 38 -0.20 -0.34 0.28
C ALA A 38 -1.34 -1.13 0.95
N ALA A 39 -2.07 -1.94 0.17
CA ALA A 39 -3.14 -2.75 0.71
C ALA A 39 -2.63 -3.72 1.78
N ALA A 40 -1.49 -4.36 1.51
CA ALA A 40 -0.90 -5.30 2.47
C ALA A 40 -0.49 -4.60 3.76
N MET A 41 0.11 -3.41 3.65
CA MET A 41 0.51 -2.64 4.83
C MET A 41 -0.70 -2.24 5.67
N MET A 42 -1.79 -1.83 5.02
CA MET A 42 -3.02 -1.46 5.71
C MET A 42 -3.66 -2.68 6.37
N GLU A 43 -3.71 -3.80 5.67
CA GLU A 43 -4.31 -5.03 6.20
C GLU A 43 -3.52 -5.61 7.36
N ALA A 44 -2.20 -5.46 7.33
CA ALA A 44 -1.34 -5.90 8.43
C ALA A 44 -1.42 -4.98 9.65
N GLY A 45 -2.05 -3.81 9.49
CA GLY A 45 -2.19 -2.87 10.60
C GLY A 45 -0.96 -2.08 10.92
N VAL A 46 -0.01 -1.97 9.98
CA VAL A 46 1.24 -1.23 10.21
C VAL A 46 1.23 0.15 9.57
N MET A 47 0.23 0.44 8.75
CA MET A 47 0.08 1.73 8.08
C MET A 47 -1.36 2.20 8.22
N ASP A 48 -1.55 3.48 8.49
CA ASP A 48 -2.89 4.06 8.63
C ASP A 48 -3.42 4.58 7.29
N GLU A 49 -4.63 5.11 7.30
CA GLU A 49 -5.29 5.60 6.09
C GLU A 49 -4.62 6.84 5.50
N GLN A 50 -3.74 7.48 6.26
CA GLN A 50 -3.01 8.67 5.82
C GLN A 50 -1.70 8.30 5.12
N GLY A 51 -1.33 7.02 5.13
CA GLY A 51 -0.08 6.58 4.56
C GLY A 51 1.10 6.64 5.52
N ASP A 52 0.81 6.84 6.79
CA ASP A 52 1.85 6.94 7.81
C ASP A 52 2.01 5.62 8.56
N TRP A 53 3.25 5.31 8.93
CA TRP A 53 3.52 4.13 9.73
C TRP A 53 2.92 4.29 11.11
N ILE A 54 2.23 3.25 11.58
CA ILE A 54 1.67 3.26 12.92
C ILE A 54 2.79 2.97 13.91
N ALA A 55 2.92 3.84 14.94
CA ALA A 55 3.95 3.67 15.95
C ALA A 55 3.76 2.34 16.69
N ASN A 56 4.87 1.75 17.11
CA ASN A 56 4.90 0.51 17.90
C ASN A 56 4.44 -0.74 17.11
N LYS A 57 4.36 -0.64 15.79
CA LYS A 57 4.05 -1.79 14.96
C LYS A 57 5.29 -2.24 14.20
N ASP A 58 5.42 -3.55 14.03
CA ASP A 58 6.55 -4.13 13.31
C ASP A 58 6.28 -4.06 11.81
N ARG A 59 7.03 -3.24 11.09
CA ARG A 59 6.88 -3.05 9.66
C ARG A 59 7.07 -4.35 8.86
N ARG A 60 7.78 -5.32 9.43
CA ARG A 60 7.98 -6.60 8.76
C ARG A 60 6.67 -7.34 8.53
N LEU A 61 5.67 -7.10 9.38
CA LEU A 61 4.35 -7.70 9.20
C LEU A 61 3.73 -7.28 7.87
N GLY A 62 3.93 -6.01 7.48
CA GLY A 62 3.45 -5.52 6.19
C GLY A 62 4.19 -6.16 5.02
N ILE A 63 5.49 -6.35 5.15
CA ILE A 63 6.30 -6.97 4.10
C ILE A 63 5.86 -8.41 3.89
N GLU A 64 5.64 -9.15 4.98
CA GLU A 64 5.17 -10.53 4.92
C GLU A 64 3.79 -10.62 4.28
N ALA A 65 2.88 -9.71 4.66
CA ALA A 65 1.55 -9.67 4.08
C ALA A 65 1.61 -9.40 2.57
N TYR A 66 2.50 -8.52 2.16
CA TYR A 66 2.67 -8.22 0.73
C TYR A 66 3.17 -9.44 -0.04
N ARG A 67 4.13 -10.16 0.52
CA ARG A 67 4.65 -11.38 -0.10
C ARG A 67 3.54 -12.42 -0.26
N GLU A 68 2.71 -12.58 0.76
CA GLU A 68 1.58 -13.51 0.70
C GLU A 68 0.60 -13.12 -0.40
N ARG A 69 0.28 -11.83 -0.52
CA ARG A 69 -0.61 -11.36 -1.58
C ARG A 69 -0.06 -11.68 -2.96
N LEU A 70 1.23 -11.48 -3.16
CA LEU A 70 1.86 -11.76 -4.44
C LEU A 70 1.80 -13.25 -4.78
N GLN A 71 1.98 -14.11 -3.78
CA GLN A 71 1.89 -15.54 -3.99
C GLN A 71 0.47 -15.98 -4.35
N LEU A 72 -0.52 -15.42 -3.67
CA LEU A 72 -1.91 -15.74 -3.93
C LEU A 72 -2.41 -15.23 -5.29
N ALA A 73 -1.78 -14.20 -5.80
CA ALA A 73 -2.15 -13.61 -7.09
C ALA A 73 -1.60 -14.38 -8.30
N ARG A 74 -0.76 -15.36 -8.07
CA ARG A 74 -0.15 -16.16 -9.16
C ARG A 74 -1.01 -17.34 -9.58
#